data_788deb091615172b1e31e75d7fc52944
#
_entry.id   788deb091615172b1e31e75d7fc52944
#
_cell.length_a   1.000
_cell.length_b   1.000
_cell.length_c   1.000
_cell.angle_alpha   90.00
_cell.angle_beta   90.00
_cell.angle_gamma   90.00
#
_symmetry.space_group_name_H-M   'P 1'
#
loop_
_entity.id
_entity.type
_entity.pdbx_description
1 polymer ?
#
loop_
_entity_poly.entity_id
_entity_poly.type
_entity_poly.pdbx_seq_one_letter_code
_entity_poly.pdbx_strand_id
1 'polypeptide(L)'
;MLATLLGAGLSLASEDPKKLRPGVFLYAAPGMGDPNFAETVVLLVAYDKTGAMGFVVNRPTRVPLRELLKSTPEAEKSELRFHWGGPVQPEAVHALVRSNWPSQSARRVLDDVYVTGDITDVREALGRPDASTKVKLFTGYAGWGGGQLEIEVRAGAWILEPADARSVFAPDGLDLWERVYEILERLVA
;
A
#
# COMPACT_ATOMS: atom_id res chain seq x y z
N MET A 1 -13.31 4.19 -30.00
CA MET A 1 -14.12 3.03 -30.38
C MET A 1 -13.60 1.86 -29.54
N LEU A 2 -13.91 1.89 -28.22
CA LEU A 2 -13.45 0.89 -27.24
C LEU A 2 -14.61 0.62 -26.27
N ALA A 3 -15.66 0.04 -26.78
CA ALA A 3 -16.80 -0.32 -25.98
C ALA A 3 -17.40 -1.59 -26.59
N THR A 4 -16.86 -2.75 -26.21
CA THR A 4 -17.60 -4.03 -26.29
C THR A 4 -16.72 -5.17 -25.76
N LEU A 5 -16.37 -5.14 -24.44
CA LEU A 5 -15.82 -6.29 -23.73
C LEU A 5 -16.51 -6.47 -22.36
N LEU A 6 -17.80 -6.15 -22.32
CA LEU A 6 -18.69 -6.31 -21.15
C LEU A 6 -19.62 -7.51 -21.34
N GLY A 7 -19.09 -8.69 -21.68
CA GLY A 7 -19.95 -9.82 -21.95
C GLY A 7 -19.38 -11.22 -21.78
N ALA A 8 -18.11 -11.36 -21.46
CA ALA A 8 -17.54 -12.63 -21.06
C ALA A 8 -17.14 -12.49 -19.59
N GLY A 9 -17.80 -13.22 -18.69
CA GLY A 9 -17.33 -13.37 -17.33
C GLY A 9 -15.91 -13.93 -17.37
N LEU A 10 -14.90 -13.04 -17.35
CA LEU A 10 -13.54 -13.42 -17.06
C LEU A 10 -13.56 -14.08 -15.68
N SER A 11 -13.58 -15.39 -15.65
CA SER A 11 -13.21 -16.16 -14.47
C SER A 11 -11.75 -15.82 -14.24
N LEU A 12 -11.49 -14.78 -13.45
CA LEU A 12 -10.15 -14.48 -12.97
C LEU A 12 -9.64 -15.77 -12.35
N ALA A 13 -8.55 -16.31 -12.88
CA ALA A 13 -7.92 -17.47 -12.31
C ALA A 13 -7.70 -17.17 -10.82
N SER A 14 -8.28 -18.00 -9.94
CA SER A 14 -8.15 -17.81 -8.50
C SER A 14 -6.68 -17.76 -8.14
N GLU A 15 -6.23 -16.62 -7.64
CA GLU A 15 -4.85 -16.45 -7.19
C GLU A 15 -4.54 -17.42 -6.03
N ASP A 16 -3.29 -17.89 -5.96
CA ASP A 16 -2.87 -18.81 -4.89
C ASP A 16 -2.59 -18.00 -3.60
N PRO A 17 -3.40 -18.16 -2.54
CA PRO A 17 -3.16 -17.51 -1.26
C PRO A 17 -1.78 -17.79 -0.64
N LYS A 18 -1.09 -18.86 -1.08
CA LYS A 18 0.28 -19.16 -0.63
C LYS A 18 1.30 -18.08 -1.03
N LYS A 19 0.95 -17.21 -1.97
CA LYS A 19 1.78 -16.05 -2.33
C LYS A 19 1.70 -14.89 -1.32
N LEU A 20 0.72 -14.91 -0.39
CA LEU A 20 0.55 -13.87 0.61
C LEU A 20 1.73 -13.81 1.57
N ARG A 21 2.37 -12.66 1.64
CA ARG A 21 3.46 -12.32 2.57
C ARG A 21 3.70 -10.81 2.56
N PRO A 22 4.39 -10.25 3.54
CA PRO A 22 4.88 -8.87 3.43
C PRO A 22 5.68 -8.66 2.15
N GLY A 23 5.55 -7.47 1.54
CA GLY A 23 6.21 -7.15 0.28
C GLY A 23 5.48 -7.63 -0.98
N VAL A 24 4.19 -7.93 -0.86
CA VAL A 24 3.30 -8.21 -2.00
C VAL A 24 2.34 -7.05 -2.19
N PHE A 25 2.10 -6.65 -3.42
CA PHE A 25 0.98 -5.79 -3.79
C PHE A 25 -0.30 -6.62 -3.98
N LEU A 26 -1.38 -6.07 -3.45
CA LEU A 26 -2.75 -6.52 -3.70
C LEU A 26 -3.41 -5.48 -4.60
N TYR A 27 -3.56 -5.79 -5.88
CA TYR A 27 -4.33 -4.96 -6.81
C TYR A 27 -5.80 -5.31 -6.67
N ALA A 28 -6.63 -4.32 -6.39
CA ALA A 28 -8.07 -4.51 -6.42
C ALA A 28 -8.51 -4.97 -7.81
N ALA A 29 -9.25 -6.06 -7.89
CA ALA A 29 -9.74 -6.56 -9.17
C ALA A 29 -10.66 -5.52 -9.84
N PRO A 30 -10.64 -5.40 -11.17
CA PRO A 30 -11.59 -4.53 -11.88
C PRO A 30 -13.03 -4.86 -11.51
N GLY A 31 -13.81 -3.83 -11.14
CA GLY A 31 -15.18 -3.99 -10.70
C GLY A 31 -15.35 -4.37 -9.22
N MET A 32 -14.30 -4.27 -8.41
CA MET A 32 -14.43 -4.42 -6.95
C MET A 32 -15.53 -3.52 -6.40
N GLY A 33 -16.50 -4.14 -5.70
CA GLY A 33 -17.71 -3.45 -5.20
C GLY A 33 -17.49 -2.62 -3.92
N ASP A 34 -16.39 -2.82 -3.19
CA ASP A 34 -16.09 -2.02 -2.00
C ASP A 34 -15.48 -0.67 -2.41
N PRO A 35 -16.19 0.45 -2.14
CA PRO A 35 -15.72 1.79 -2.53
C PRO A 35 -14.43 2.20 -1.81
N ASN A 36 -14.11 1.59 -0.67
CA ASN A 36 -12.84 1.83 0.03
C ASN A 36 -11.65 1.28 -0.76
N PHE A 37 -11.86 0.20 -1.52
CA PHE A 37 -10.78 -0.51 -2.19
C PHE A 37 -10.87 -0.51 -3.72
N ALA A 38 -11.96 -0.04 -4.32
CA ALA A 38 -12.05 0.09 -5.77
C ALA A 38 -10.85 0.88 -6.32
N GLU A 39 -10.19 0.35 -7.35
CA GLU A 39 -9.02 0.99 -7.99
C GLU A 39 -7.84 1.28 -7.03
N THR A 40 -7.64 0.42 -6.02
CA THR A 40 -6.52 0.55 -5.09
C THR A 40 -5.44 -0.49 -5.31
N VAL A 41 -4.23 -0.13 -4.90
CA VAL A 41 -3.10 -1.03 -4.72
C VAL A 41 -2.69 -0.99 -3.26
N VAL A 42 -2.78 -2.12 -2.58
CA VAL A 42 -2.39 -2.25 -1.17
C VAL A 42 -1.04 -2.94 -1.09
N LEU A 43 -0.07 -2.33 -0.42
CA LEU A 43 1.17 -3.01 -0.03
C LEU A 43 0.94 -3.78 1.27
N LEU A 44 1.08 -5.08 1.24
CA LEU A 44 1.00 -5.93 2.42
C LEU A 44 2.26 -5.76 3.28
N VAL A 45 2.11 -5.32 4.53
CA VAL A 45 3.24 -5.03 5.44
C VAL A 45 3.34 -6.01 6.59
N ALA A 46 2.25 -6.70 6.92
CA ALA A 46 2.23 -7.79 7.89
C ALA A 46 1.23 -8.86 7.44
N TYR A 47 1.58 -10.12 7.68
CA TYR A 47 0.74 -11.27 7.36
C TYR A 47 1.13 -12.46 8.22
N ASP A 48 0.16 -13.01 8.93
CA ASP A 48 0.29 -14.28 9.67
C ASP A 48 -1.10 -14.95 9.84
N LYS A 49 -1.14 -16.04 10.58
CA LYS A 49 -2.39 -16.80 10.85
C LYS A 49 -3.47 -16.00 11.59
N THR A 50 -3.12 -14.91 12.23
CA THR A 50 -4.03 -14.05 13.00
C THR A 50 -4.64 -12.95 12.13
N GLY A 51 -4.04 -12.64 10.97
CA GLY A 51 -4.55 -11.66 10.04
C GLY A 51 -3.48 -11.00 9.18
N ALA A 52 -3.89 -9.91 8.55
CA ALA A 52 -3.05 -9.15 7.64
C ALA A 52 -3.22 -7.64 7.85
N MET A 53 -2.15 -6.89 7.53
CA MET A 53 -2.14 -5.43 7.52
C MET A 53 -1.44 -4.93 6.26
N GLY A 54 -2.01 -3.90 5.64
CA GLY A 54 -1.43 -3.25 4.47
C GLY A 54 -1.76 -1.77 4.39
N PHE A 55 -1.11 -1.07 3.46
CA PHE A 55 -1.39 0.33 3.17
C PHE A 55 -1.78 0.52 1.71
N VAL A 56 -2.86 1.26 1.47
CA VAL A 56 -3.19 1.75 0.13
C VAL A 56 -2.10 2.75 -0.29
N VAL A 57 -1.32 2.42 -1.31
CA VAL A 57 -0.14 3.21 -1.70
C VAL A 57 -0.42 4.21 -2.81
N ASN A 58 -1.58 4.13 -3.47
CA ASN A 58 -1.96 4.97 -4.62
C ASN A 58 -3.10 5.96 -4.32
N ARG A 59 -3.35 6.30 -3.04
CA ARG A 59 -4.34 7.34 -2.66
C ARG A 59 -3.68 8.49 -1.88
N PRO A 60 -3.02 9.43 -2.56
CA PRO A 60 -2.51 10.64 -1.91
C PRO A 60 -3.67 11.48 -1.39
N THR A 61 -3.48 12.13 -0.25
CA THR A 61 -4.42 13.09 0.32
C THR A 61 -3.93 14.52 0.09
N ARG A 62 -4.76 15.49 0.45
CA ARG A 62 -4.35 16.91 0.49
C ARG A 62 -3.83 17.33 1.86
N VAL A 63 -3.78 16.42 2.83
CA VAL A 63 -3.38 16.71 4.22
C VAL A 63 -1.85 16.81 4.30
N PRO A 64 -1.29 17.99 4.59
CA PRO A 64 0.14 18.16 4.76
C PRO A 64 0.58 17.56 6.11
N LEU A 65 1.86 17.18 6.21
CA LEU A 65 2.36 16.49 7.41
C LEU A 65 2.19 17.29 8.68
N ARG A 66 2.35 18.63 8.63
CA ARG A 66 2.23 19.53 9.79
C ARG A 66 0.86 19.50 10.48
N GLU A 67 -0.20 19.06 9.78
CA GLU A 67 -1.53 19.00 10.39
C GLU A 67 -1.65 17.91 11.45
N LEU A 68 -1.03 16.76 11.23
CA LEU A 68 -1.10 15.61 12.14
C LEU A 68 0.19 15.42 12.96
N LEU A 69 1.34 15.79 12.40
CA LEU A 69 2.63 15.74 13.09
C LEU A 69 2.95 17.10 13.73
N LYS A 70 2.04 17.59 14.55
CA LYS A 70 2.20 18.86 15.29
C LYS A 70 3.47 18.79 16.14
N SER A 71 4.16 19.94 16.26
CA SER A 71 5.41 20.05 17.02
C SER A 71 6.56 19.19 16.47
N THR A 72 6.52 18.83 15.21
CA THR A 72 7.59 18.12 14.51
C THR A 72 8.23 19.07 13.48
N PRO A 73 9.39 19.69 13.80
CA PRO A 73 10.01 20.71 12.92
C PRO A 73 10.29 20.22 11.51
N GLU A 74 10.59 18.93 11.35
CA GLU A 74 10.85 18.29 10.07
C GLU A 74 9.56 18.22 9.21
N ALA A 75 8.42 17.98 9.85
CA ALA A 75 7.11 17.95 9.18
C ALA A 75 6.66 19.36 8.74
N GLU A 76 7.00 20.40 9.51
CA GLU A 76 6.71 21.80 9.16
C GLU A 76 7.40 22.25 7.88
N LYS A 77 8.60 21.74 7.63
CA LYS A 77 9.44 22.08 6.46
C LYS A 77 9.19 21.14 5.27
N SER A 78 8.44 20.07 5.48
CA SER A 78 8.20 19.05 4.46
C SER A 78 7.03 19.44 3.55
N GLU A 79 7.21 19.25 2.24
CA GLU A 79 6.14 19.35 1.24
C GLU A 79 5.37 18.04 1.07
N LEU A 80 5.81 16.97 1.74
CA LEU A 80 5.14 15.68 1.71
C LEU A 80 3.71 15.78 2.26
N ARG A 81 2.85 14.88 1.78
CA ARG A 81 1.47 14.74 2.22
C ARG A 81 1.22 13.33 2.70
N PHE A 82 0.21 13.18 3.55
CA PHE A 82 -0.28 11.86 3.90
C PHE A 82 -0.94 11.17 2.71
N HIS A 83 -0.87 9.85 2.74
CA HIS A 83 -1.70 8.97 1.92
C HIS A 83 -2.79 8.37 2.82
N TRP A 84 -3.94 8.12 2.24
CA TRP A 84 -4.96 7.33 2.92
C TRP A 84 -4.56 5.85 2.86
N GLY A 85 -4.17 5.28 3.98
CA GLY A 85 -3.67 3.90 4.06
C GLY A 85 -4.76 2.84 4.16
N GLY A 86 -5.97 3.25 4.57
CA GLY A 86 -7.12 2.35 4.70
C GLY A 86 -8.12 2.80 5.75
N PRO A 87 -9.24 2.08 5.90
CA PRO A 87 -10.36 2.50 6.76
C PRO A 87 -10.15 2.22 8.25
N VAL A 88 -9.16 1.41 8.62
CA VAL A 88 -8.93 1.01 10.02
C VAL A 88 -8.07 2.05 10.73
N GLN A 89 -8.50 2.49 11.91
CA GLN A 89 -7.82 3.49 12.75
C GLN A 89 -7.34 4.71 11.95
N PRO A 90 -8.26 5.52 11.39
CA PRO A 90 -7.92 6.61 10.48
C PRO A 90 -7.03 7.71 11.08
N GLU A 91 -6.92 7.78 12.40
CA GLU A 91 -6.04 8.70 13.15
C GLU A 91 -4.62 8.14 13.34
N ALA A 92 -4.43 6.84 13.15
CA ALA A 92 -3.11 6.22 13.33
C ALA A 92 -2.17 6.61 12.18
N VAL A 93 -1.00 7.11 12.53
CA VAL A 93 0.04 7.48 11.57
C VAL A 93 1.08 6.38 11.45
N HIS A 94 1.37 6.00 10.22
CA HIS A 94 2.42 5.03 9.90
C HIS A 94 3.31 5.59 8.80
N ALA A 95 4.55 5.13 8.74
CA ALA A 95 5.48 5.46 7.68
C ALA A 95 6.07 4.22 7.03
N LEU A 96 6.23 4.27 5.71
CA LEU A 96 7.18 3.46 4.98
C LEU A 96 8.44 4.29 4.75
N VAL A 97 9.59 3.69 5.05
CA VAL A 97 10.90 4.35 4.94
C VAL A 97 11.86 3.43 4.20
N ARG A 98 12.56 3.97 3.20
CA ARG A 98 13.73 3.30 2.63
C ARG A 98 14.97 3.62 3.46
N SER A 99 15.63 2.60 3.99
CA SER A 99 16.81 2.79 4.82
C SER A 99 17.73 1.59 4.76
N ASN A 100 19.04 1.85 4.73
CA ASN A 100 20.06 0.82 4.94
C ASN A 100 20.31 0.52 6.43
N TRP A 101 19.81 1.40 7.32
CA TRP A 101 19.96 1.31 8.77
C TRP A 101 18.59 1.56 9.42
N PRO A 102 17.74 0.54 9.50
CA PRO A 102 16.46 0.66 10.18
C PRO A 102 16.68 0.80 11.70
N SER A 103 15.78 1.52 12.35
CA SER A 103 15.69 1.48 13.81
C SER A 103 15.24 0.11 14.31
N GLN A 104 15.37 -0.13 15.61
CA GLN A 104 14.90 -1.39 16.23
C GLN A 104 13.37 -1.53 16.23
N SER A 105 12.65 -0.41 16.16
CA SER A 105 11.18 -0.38 16.09
C SER A 105 10.63 -0.61 14.70
N ALA A 106 11.42 -0.40 13.64
CA ALA A 106 11.02 -0.59 12.27
C ALA A 106 11.07 -2.06 11.84
N ARG A 107 10.01 -2.50 11.16
CA ARG A 107 9.95 -3.86 10.60
C ARG A 107 10.17 -3.84 9.10
N ARG A 108 11.00 -4.76 8.62
CA ARG A 108 11.28 -4.93 7.20
C ARG A 108 10.04 -5.45 6.47
N VAL A 109 9.72 -4.82 5.34
CA VAL A 109 8.62 -5.21 4.44
C VAL A 109 9.17 -5.88 3.18
N LEU A 110 10.09 -5.22 2.49
CA LEU A 110 10.79 -5.75 1.30
C LEU A 110 12.12 -4.99 1.15
N ASP A 111 13.12 -5.60 0.54
CA ASP A 111 14.44 -5.00 0.25
C ASP A 111 14.95 -4.07 1.36
N ASP A 112 15.04 -2.77 1.06
CA ASP A 112 15.43 -1.67 1.95
C ASP A 112 14.21 -0.88 2.48
N VAL A 113 12.99 -1.42 2.34
CA VAL A 113 11.75 -0.78 2.79
C VAL A 113 11.30 -1.33 4.14
N TYR A 114 11.06 -0.42 5.06
CA TYR A 114 10.64 -0.71 6.44
C TYR A 114 9.35 0.04 6.77
N VAL A 115 8.53 -0.56 7.63
CA VAL A 115 7.34 0.07 8.21
C VAL A 115 7.62 0.43 9.67
N THR A 116 7.21 1.64 10.07
CA THR A 116 7.27 2.11 11.45
C THR A 116 6.05 2.95 11.80
N GLY A 117 5.65 2.93 13.08
CA GLY A 117 4.71 3.88 13.68
C GLY A 117 5.40 4.74 14.77
N ASP A 118 6.71 4.59 14.95
CA ASP A 118 7.46 5.36 15.93
C ASP A 118 7.75 6.77 15.41
N ILE A 119 7.35 7.79 16.18
CA ILE A 119 7.54 9.18 15.79
C ILE A 119 9.01 9.58 15.68
N THR A 120 9.88 8.96 16.46
CA THR A 120 11.33 9.21 16.40
C THR A 120 11.90 8.77 15.06
N ASP A 121 11.53 7.59 14.59
CA ASP A 121 11.91 7.08 13.28
C ASP A 121 11.41 7.97 12.14
N VAL A 122 10.14 8.41 12.26
CA VAL A 122 9.52 9.30 11.27
C VAL A 122 10.27 10.63 11.20
N ARG A 123 10.61 11.22 12.33
CA ARG A 123 11.37 12.47 12.39
C ARG A 123 12.76 12.33 11.79
N GLU A 124 13.48 11.28 12.16
CA GLU A 124 14.79 11.01 11.59
C GLU A 124 14.74 10.85 10.08
N ALA A 125 13.75 10.09 9.57
CA ALA A 125 13.58 9.90 8.15
C ALA A 125 13.21 11.20 7.40
N LEU A 126 12.36 12.03 7.98
CA LEU A 126 11.97 13.33 7.41
C LEU A 126 13.11 14.35 7.42
N GLY A 127 14.04 14.25 8.36
CA GLY A 127 15.23 15.11 8.44
C GLY A 127 16.29 14.84 7.36
N ARG A 128 16.16 13.76 6.59
CA ARG A 128 17.11 13.40 5.52
C ARG A 128 16.85 14.22 4.26
N PRO A 129 17.93 14.60 3.51
CA PRO A 129 17.81 15.39 2.27
C PRO A 129 16.96 14.70 1.19
N ASP A 130 16.89 13.38 1.19
CA ASP A 130 16.18 12.54 0.22
C ASP A 130 14.82 12.03 0.73
N ALA A 131 14.27 12.62 1.80
CA ALA A 131 13.01 12.21 2.40
C ALA A 131 11.85 12.14 1.39
N SER A 132 11.80 13.07 0.43
CA SER A 132 10.74 13.13 -0.59
C SER A 132 10.65 11.87 -1.47
N THR A 133 11.74 11.13 -1.60
CA THR A 133 11.82 9.90 -2.42
C THR A 133 11.93 8.62 -1.59
N LYS A 134 12.07 8.75 -0.27
CA LYS A 134 12.33 7.63 0.64
C LYS A 134 11.38 7.53 1.82
N VAL A 135 10.43 8.46 1.94
CA VAL A 135 9.44 8.45 3.02
C VAL A 135 8.05 8.58 2.43
N LYS A 136 7.14 7.70 2.83
CA LYS A 136 5.72 7.80 2.52
C LYS A 136 4.92 7.59 3.81
N LEU A 137 4.06 8.55 4.15
CA LEU A 137 3.27 8.53 5.37
C LEU A 137 1.81 8.23 5.08
N PHE A 138 1.19 7.51 6.00
CA PHE A 138 -0.19 7.04 5.88
C PHE A 138 -0.99 7.41 7.12
N THR A 139 -2.27 7.69 6.90
CA THR A 139 -3.30 7.69 7.94
C THR A 139 -4.17 6.47 7.77
N GLY A 140 -4.41 5.75 8.86
CA GLY A 140 -5.12 4.48 8.83
C GLY A 140 -4.39 3.38 8.07
N TYR A 141 -5.03 2.21 7.99
CA TYR A 141 -4.51 1.04 7.30
C TYR A 141 -5.64 0.13 6.79
N ALA A 142 -5.33 -0.76 5.87
CA ALA A 142 -6.17 -1.89 5.47
C ALA A 142 -5.88 -3.08 6.39
N GLY A 143 -6.91 -3.66 6.99
CA GLY A 143 -6.77 -4.74 7.95
C GLY A 143 -7.71 -5.90 7.64
N TRP A 144 -7.22 -7.12 7.80
CA TRP A 144 -7.96 -8.36 7.63
C TRP A 144 -7.79 -9.25 8.85
N GLY A 145 -8.87 -9.86 9.31
CA GLY A 145 -8.83 -10.93 10.30
C GLY A 145 -8.23 -12.22 9.75
N GLY A 146 -7.89 -13.16 10.64
CA GLY A 146 -7.32 -14.45 10.23
C GLY A 146 -8.20 -15.19 9.22
N GLY A 147 -7.64 -15.58 8.08
CA GLY A 147 -8.33 -16.28 6.99
C GLY A 147 -9.17 -15.40 6.07
N GLN A 148 -9.42 -14.13 6.41
CA GLN A 148 -10.27 -13.25 5.61
C GLN A 148 -9.62 -12.93 4.26
N LEU A 149 -8.37 -12.49 4.26
CA LEU A 149 -7.66 -12.11 3.03
C LEU A 149 -7.54 -13.30 2.08
N GLU A 150 -7.30 -14.50 2.60
CA GLU A 150 -7.22 -15.72 1.80
C GLU A 150 -8.54 -16.06 1.10
N ILE A 151 -9.67 -15.77 1.75
CA ILE A 151 -11.01 -15.96 1.16
C ILE A 151 -11.21 -14.95 0.04
N GLU A 152 -10.89 -13.69 0.26
CA GLU A 152 -11.01 -12.62 -0.75
C GLU A 152 -10.11 -12.88 -1.97
N VAL A 153 -8.87 -13.35 -1.75
CA VAL A 153 -7.95 -13.74 -2.83
C VAL A 153 -8.51 -14.90 -3.65
N ARG A 154 -9.02 -15.97 -3.00
CA ARG A 154 -9.66 -17.09 -3.71
C ARG A 154 -10.92 -16.65 -4.46
N ALA A 155 -11.63 -15.67 -3.96
CA ALA A 155 -12.81 -15.10 -4.62
C ALA A 155 -12.44 -14.19 -5.80
N GLY A 156 -11.15 -13.94 -6.05
CA GLY A 156 -10.68 -13.09 -7.13
C GLY A 156 -10.84 -11.59 -6.86
N ALA A 157 -11.01 -11.19 -5.59
CA ALA A 157 -11.09 -9.77 -5.22
C ALA A 157 -9.73 -9.06 -5.34
N TRP A 158 -8.63 -9.80 -5.19
CA TRP A 158 -7.27 -9.29 -5.23
C TRP A 158 -6.39 -10.06 -6.21
N ILE A 159 -5.59 -9.34 -6.97
CA ILE A 159 -4.55 -9.86 -7.84
C ILE A 159 -3.20 -9.59 -7.17
N LEU A 160 -2.36 -10.62 -7.09
CA LEU A 160 -1.13 -10.59 -6.29
C LEU A 160 0.09 -10.40 -7.20
N GLU A 161 0.91 -9.39 -6.93
CA GLU A 161 2.20 -9.17 -7.58
C GLU A 161 3.30 -8.87 -6.56
N PRO A 162 4.53 -9.32 -6.77
CA PRO A 162 5.65 -8.88 -5.94
C PRO A 162 5.78 -7.36 -5.99
N ALA A 163 5.92 -6.72 -4.82
CA ALA A 163 6.14 -5.29 -4.75
C ALA A 163 7.60 -4.94 -5.00
N ASP A 164 7.83 -3.75 -5.53
CA ASP A 164 9.15 -3.15 -5.66
C ASP A 164 9.20 -1.76 -5.02
N ALA A 165 10.35 -1.39 -4.47
CA ALA A 165 10.51 -0.13 -3.77
C ALA A 165 10.26 1.10 -4.66
N ARG A 166 10.57 1.04 -5.97
CA ARG A 166 10.33 2.14 -6.90
C ARG A 166 8.85 2.43 -7.03
N SER A 167 8.03 1.39 -7.18
CA SER A 167 6.57 1.53 -7.27
C SER A 167 5.95 1.99 -5.96
N VAL A 168 6.45 1.50 -4.80
CA VAL A 168 6.00 1.95 -3.48
C VAL A 168 6.18 3.46 -3.29
N PHE A 169 7.33 4.00 -3.70
CA PHE A 169 7.68 5.41 -3.52
C PHE A 169 7.48 6.27 -4.77
N ALA A 170 6.79 5.76 -5.79
CA ALA A 170 6.45 6.54 -6.96
C ALA A 170 5.68 7.82 -6.54
N PRO A 171 6.00 9.00 -7.10
CA PRO A 171 5.22 10.19 -6.89
C PRO A 171 3.77 9.93 -7.30
N ASP A 172 2.83 10.35 -6.47
CA ASP A 172 1.37 10.27 -6.65
C ASP A 172 0.78 8.86 -6.79
N GLY A 173 1.48 7.88 -7.34
CA GLY A 173 1.04 6.47 -7.42
C GLY A 173 -0.31 6.24 -8.12
N LEU A 174 -0.87 7.29 -8.77
CA LEU A 174 -2.24 7.29 -9.30
C LEU A 174 -2.39 6.23 -10.40
N ASP A 175 -1.40 6.08 -11.26
CA ASP A 175 -1.44 5.15 -12.40
C ASP A 175 -1.03 3.72 -12.00
N LEU A 176 -0.68 3.50 -10.72
CA LEU A 176 -0.20 2.19 -10.28
C LEU A 176 -1.25 1.09 -10.43
N TRP A 177 -2.53 1.44 -10.17
CA TRP A 177 -3.61 0.47 -10.33
C TRP A 177 -3.89 0.10 -11.79
N GLU A 178 -3.67 1.00 -12.74
CA GLU A 178 -3.89 0.73 -14.17
C GLU A 178 -3.05 -0.44 -14.69
N ARG A 179 -1.93 -0.74 -14.05
CA ARG A 179 -1.11 -1.93 -14.32
C ARG A 179 -1.88 -3.25 -14.14
N VAL A 180 -3.02 -3.24 -13.46
CA VAL A 180 -3.86 -4.42 -13.29
C VAL A 180 -4.24 -5.03 -14.64
N TYR A 181 -4.47 -4.21 -15.66
CA TYR A 181 -4.83 -4.70 -16.99
C TYR A 181 -3.68 -5.43 -17.67
N GLU A 182 -2.46 -4.91 -17.58
CA GLU A 182 -1.24 -5.58 -18.08
C GLU A 182 -0.99 -6.91 -17.35
N ILE A 183 -1.24 -6.94 -16.04
CA ILE A 183 -1.12 -8.16 -15.23
C ILE A 183 -2.14 -9.20 -15.69
N LEU A 184 -3.38 -8.81 -15.87
CA LEU A 184 -4.46 -9.69 -16.34
C LEU A 184 -4.17 -10.26 -17.72
N GLU A 185 -3.67 -9.46 -18.67
CA GLU A 185 -3.26 -9.94 -19.98
C GLU A 185 -2.18 -11.04 -19.89
N ARG A 186 -1.20 -10.89 -19.01
CA ARG A 186 -0.16 -11.92 -18.77
C ARG A 186 -0.70 -13.20 -18.14
N LEU A 187 -1.76 -13.12 -17.34
CA LEU A 187 -2.34 -14.31 -16.68
C LEU A 187 -3.22 -15.14 -17.61
N VAL A 188 -3.73 -14.54 -18.70
CA VAL A 188 -4.59 -15.25 -19.67
C VAL A 188 -3.87 -15.66 -20.96
N ALA A 189 -2.61 -15.28 -21.14
CA ALA A 189 -1.76 -15.64 -22.27
C ALA A 189 -1.06 -16.97 -22.04
#